data_159adc5e195fc6d23aee01c8f37fdeac
#
_entry.id   159adc5e195fc6d23aee01c8f37fdeac
#
_cell.length_a   1.000
_cell.length_b   1.000
_cell.length_c   1.000
_cell.angle_alpha   90.00
_cell.angle_beta   90.00
_cell.angle_gamma   90.00
#
_symmetry.space_group_name_H-M   'P 1'
#
loop_
_entity.id
_entity.type
_entity.pdbx_description
1 polymer ?
#
loop_
_entity_poly.entity_id
_entity_poly.type
_entity_poly.pdbx_seq_one_letter_code
_entity_poly.pdbx_strand_id
1 'polypeptide(L)'
;KAIGTFYVGFIGRLDTPKGIHVLIEAMHYLTGKNIKLIIAGDGSLKDKLKIQAIGLKNIQFVGRVKNPLKFLTKIHLLVVPSIREPLGNVCIEAGLCKVPVLASNIDGIPEIIENYVTGELIKPTKPITFETTVDAMPIPEYVVDPTTQQLCSPMQIDPSELADRISTLSQDPERLSQYAEKLHKKVTNYFSISRYAKELRIIYLNLTS
;
A
#
# COMPACT_ATOMS: atom_id res chain seq x y z
N LYS A 1 21.20 18.05 -2.72
CA LYS A 1 22.10 16.92 -2.39
C LYS A 1 21.55 15.70 -3.10
N ALA A 2 22.38 14.99 -3.87
CA ALA A 2 21.98 13.73 -4.45
C ALA A 2 21.49 12.81 -3.32
N ILE A 3 20.21 12.49 -3.33
CA ILE A 3 19.64 11.55 -2.38
C ILE A 3 20.30 10.20 -2.67
N GLY A 4 20.75 9.52 -1.64
CA GLY A 4 21.16 8.13 -1.72
C GLY A 4 20.04 7.26 -2.33
N THR A 5 20.18 5.96 -2.31
CA THR A 5 19.15 5.05 -2.85
C THR A 5 17.78 5.33 -2.20
N PHE A 6 16.75 5.52 -3.02
CA PHE A 6 15.37 5.66 -2.56
C PHE A 6 14.74 4.28 -2.38
N TYR A 7 14.30 3.97 -1.17
CA TYR A 7 13.71 2.68 -0.83
C TYR A 7 12.19 2.74 -0.83
N VAL A 8 11.59 2.02 -1.75
CA VAL A 8 10.16 1.70 -1.76
C VAL A 8 9.95 0.42 -0.97
N GLY A 9 8.95 0.36 -0.13
CA GLY A 9 8.61 -0.83 0.65
C GLY A 9 7.23 -1.36 0.30
N PHE A 10 7.10 -2.66 0.34
CA PHE A 10 5.84 -3.39 0.42
C PHE A 10 5.88 -4.30 1.64
N ILE A 11 4.81 -4.35 2.42
CA ILE A 11 4.65 -5.30 3.51
C ILE A 11 3.23 -5.86 3.52
N GLY A 12 3.11 -7.20 3.49
CA GLY A 12 1.83 -7.87 3.49
C GLY A 12 1.93 -9.33 3.05
N ARG A 13 0.77 -9.97 2.92
CA ARG A 13 0.71 -11.31 2.32
C ARG A 13 1.05 -11.23 0.84
N LEU A 14 1.77 -12.21 0.34
CA LEU A 14 2.10 -12.34 -1.08
C LEU A 14 0.99 -13.13 -1.80
N ASP A 15 -0.18 -12.51 -1.88
CA ASP A 15 -1.41 -13.05 -2.49
C ASP A 15 -1.98 -12.08 -3.51
N THR A 16 -2.86 -12.58 -4.38
CA THR A 16 -3.44 -11.81 -5.50
C THR A 16 -4.12 -10.51 -5.06
N PRO A 17 -4.97 -10.48 -4.01
CA PRO A 17 -5.64 -9.26 -3.59
C PRO A 17 -4.71 -8.11 -3.19
N LYS A 18 -3.44 -8.42 -2.85
CA LYS A 18 -2.46 -7.40 -2.45
C LYS A 18 -1.75 -6.72 -3.61
N GLY A 19 -1.95 -7.18 -4.85
CA GLY A 19 -1.48 -6.49 -6.06
C GLY A 19 0.03 -6.34 -6.20
N ILE A 20 0.84 -7.11 -5.46
CA ILE A 20 2.30 -6.98 -5.47
C ILE A 20 2.92 -7.21 -6.85
N HIS A 21 2.30 -8.03 -7.70
CA HIS A 21 2.72 -8.25 -9.08
C HIS A 21 2.72 -6.95 -9.90
N VAL A 22 1.77 -6.04 -9.64
CA VAL A 22 1.71 -4.71 -10.28
C VAL A 22 2.93 -3.87 -9.88
N LEU A 23 3.32 -3.90 -8.59
CA LEU A 23 4.49 -3.17 -8.12
C LEU A 23 5.80 -3.73 -8.70
N ILE A 24 5.91 -5.06 -8.82
CA ILE A 24 7.06 -5.68 -9.49
C ILE A 24 7.13 -5.26 -10.95
N GLU A 25 6.00 -5.24 -11.65
CA GLU A 25 5.94 -4.76 -13.04
C GLU A 25 6.33 -3.28 -13.14
N ALA A 26 5.86 -2.44 -12.23
CA ALA A 26 6.26 -1.03 -12.17
C ALA A 26 7.79 -0.84 -12.02
N MET A 27 8.49 -1.77 -11.34
CA MET A 27 9.94 -1.69 -11.18
C MET A 27 10.74 -1.89 -12.47
N HIS A 28 10.15 -2.47 -13.52
CA HIS A 28 10.78 -2.52 -14.85
C HIS A 28 10.95 -1.11 -15.43
N TYR A 29 9.93 -0.24 -15.29
CA TYR A 29 9.99 1.16 -15.74
C TYR A 29 10.96 2.02 -14.92
N LEU A 30 11.34 1.54 -13.73
CA LEU A 30 12.27 2.22 -12.83
C LEU A 30 13.72 1.68 -12.93
N THR A 31 13.97 0.79 -13.88
CA THR A 31 15.32 0.26 -14.12
C THR A 31 16.27 1.41 -14.51
N GLY A 32 17.48 1.41 -13.92
CA GLY A 32 18.46 2.48 -14.12
C GLY A 32 18.29 3.71 -13.22
N LYS A 33 17.16 3.84 -12.50
CA LYS A 33 16.98 4.83 -11.45
C LYS A 33 17.52 4.33 -10.10
N ASN A 34 17.94 5.23 -9.24
CA ASN A 34 18.42 4.86 -7.90
C ASN A 34 17.25 4.59 -6.92
N ILE A 35 16.31 3.74 -7.37
CA ILE A 35 15.12 3.33 -6.63
C ILE A 35 15.18 1.82 -6.42
N LYS A 36 14.99 1.37 -5.18
CA LYS A 36 14.96 -0.05 -4.81
C LYS A 36 13.66 -0.41 -4.12
N LEU A 37 13.12 -1.58 -4.45
CA LEU A 37 11.94 -2.16 -3.81
C LEU A 37 12.37 -3.22 -2.80
N ILE A 38 11.86 -3.11 -1.56
CA ILE A 38 12.01 -4.13 -0.52
C ILE A 38 10.62 -4.73 -0.26
N ILE A 39 10.49 -6.04 -0.50
CA ILE A 39 9.26 -6.80 -0.32
C ILE A 39 9.36 -7.61 0.96
N ALA A 40 8.54 -7.26 1.96
CA ALA A 40 8.40 -7.98 3.21
C ALA A 40 7.08 -8.75 3.23
N GLY A 41 7.16 -10.05 3.41
CA GLY A 41 5.98 -10.91 3.47
C GLY A 41 6.23 -12.33 3.02
N ASP A 42 5.16 -13.11 3.07
CA ASP A 42 5.10 -14.50 2.59
C ASP A 42 3.68 -14.79 2.08
N GLY A 43 3.51 -15.80 1.26
CA GLY A 43 2.22 -16.17 0.70
C GLY A 43 2.36 -17.09 -0.50
N SER A 44 1.23 -17.58 -1.00
CA SER A 44 1.14 -18.57 -2.07
C SER A 44 1.78 -18.13 -3.39
N LEU A 45 1.83 -16.81 -3.65
CA LEU A 45 2.42 -16.27 -4.88
C LEU A 45 3.92 -16.00 -4.79
N LYS A 46 4.58 -16.27 -3.67
CA LYS A 46 5.98 -15.91 -3.43
C LYS A 46 6.94 -16.34 -4.54
N ASP A 47 6.85 -17.58 -4.97
CA ASP A 47 7.79 -18.11 -5.99
C ASP A 47 7.45 -17.55 -7.37
N LYS A 48 6.16 -17.41 -7.70
CA LYS A 48 5.73 -16.77 -8.95
C LYS A 48 6.18 -15.30 -9.04
N LEU A 49 6.09 -14.56 -7.93
CA LEU A 49 6.56 -13.17 -7.84
C LEU A 49 8.08 -13.06 -7.96
N LYS A 50 8.83 -14.02 -7.42
CA LYS A 50 10.28 -14.08 -7.61
C LYS A 50 10.66 -14.37 -9.07
N ILE A 51 9.90 -15.24 -9.75
CA ILE A 51 10.07 -15.50 -11.19
C ILE A 51 9.82 -14.23 -11.99
N GLN A 52 8.73 -13.49 -11.70
CA GLN A 52 8.42 -12.20 -12.33
C GLN A 52 9.54 -11.17 -12.13
N ALA A 53 10.23 -11.22 -10.98
CA ALA A 53 11.32 -10.29 -10.65
C ALA A 53 12.69 -10.71 -11.24
N ILE A 54 12.78 -11.82 -11.99
CA ILE A 54 14.05 -12.24 -12.60
C ILE A 54 14.59 -11.14 -13.52
N GLY A 55 15.89 -10.83 -13.38
CA GLY A 55 16.54 -9.75 -14.13
C GLY A 55 16.44 -8.37 -13.46
N LEU A 56 15.56 -8.14 -12.50
CA LEU A 56 15.42 -6.87 -11.78
C LEU A 56 16.36 -6.84 -10.56
N LYS A 57 17.51 -6.15 -10.71
CA LYS A 57 18.52 -6.01 -9.62
C LYS A 57 18.10 -5.02 -8.53
N ASN A 58 17.00 -4.29 -8.74
CA ASN A 58 16.47 -3.27 -7.85
C ASN A 58 15.31 -3.79 -6.96
N ILE A 59 15.10 -5.12 -6.88
CA ILE A 59 14.10 -5.75 -6.01
C ILE A 59 14.77 -6.69 -5.02
N GLN A 60 14.35 -6.62 -3.76
CA GLN A 60 14.79 -7.49 -2.69
C GLN A 60 13.60 -8.08 -1.93
N PHE A 61 13.51 -9.41 -1.86
CA PHE A 61 12.57 -10.13 -1.01
C PHE A 61 13.24 -10.44 0.33
N VAL A 62 12.68 -9.95 1.42
CA VAL A 62 13.22 -10.15 2.78
C VAL A 62 12.45 -11.19 3.60
N GLY A 63 11.38 -11.78 3.01
CA GLY A 63 10.53 -12.74 3.69
C GLY A 63 9.68 -12.11 4.78
N ARG A 64 9.10 -12.95 5.66
CA ARG A 64 8.25 -12.50 6.76
C ARG A 64 9.08 -11.76 7.83
N VAL A 65 8.68 -10.53 8.14
CA VAL A 65 9.34 -9.71 9.17
C VAL A 65 8.65 -9.88 10.53
N LYS A 66 9.46 -10.01 11.60
CA LYS A 66 8.94 -10.14 12.97
C LYS A 66 8.41 -8.82 13.53
N ASN A 67 8.93 -7.71 13.07
CA ASN A 67 8.55 -6.37 13.53
C ASN A 67 8.25 -5.47 12.33
N PRO A 68 6.96 -5.31 11.95
CA PRO A 68 6.54 -4.46 10.85
C PRO A 68 6.97 -3.00 11.01
N LEU A 69 6.87 -2.45 12.21
CA LEU A 69 7.23 -1.06 12.46
C LEU A 69 8.72 -0.80 12.21
N LYS A 70 9.60 -1.74 12.64
CA LYS A 70 11.03 -1.67 12.35
C LYS A 70 11.36 -1.80 10.86
N PHE A 71 10.53 -2.51 10.10
CA PHE A 71 10.65 -2.55 8.64
C PHE A 71 10.29 -1.21 8.02
N LEU A 72 9.16 -0.64 8.42
CA LEU A 72 8.66 0.64 7.92
C LEU A 72 9.68 1.77 8.10
N THR A 73 10.38 1.85 9.23
CA THR A 73 11.42 2.87 9.45
C THR A 73 12.65 2.77 8.52
N LYS A 74 12.75 1.73 7.69
CA LYS A 74 13.86 1.53 6.74
C LYS A 74 13.52 1.92 5.31
N ILE A 75 12.29 2.30 5.03
CA ILE A 75 11.82 2.68 3.70
C ILE A 75 11.44 4.16 3.65
N HIS A 76 11.47 4.75 2.47
CA HIS A 76 11.12 6.14 2.24
C HIS A 76 9.67 6.32 1.78
N LEU A 77 9.08 5.27 1.19
CA LEU A 77 7.70 5.26 0.70
C LEU A 77 7.12 3.85 0.85
N LEU A 78 5.97 3.73 1.48
CA LEU A 78 5.17 2.50 1.45
C LEU A 78 4.27 2.52 0.22
N VAL A 79 4.27 1.43 -0.56
CA VAL A 79 3.34 1.24 -1.67
C VAL A 79 2.35 0.12 -1.36
N VAL A 80 1.05 0.41 -1.51
CA VAL A 80 -0.06 -0.51 -1.24
C VAL A 80 -0.91 -0.64 -2.49
N PRO A 81 -0.48 -1.46 -3.49
CA PRO A 81 -1.12 -1.57 -4.80
C PRO A 81 -2.29 -2.56 -4.78
N SER A 82 -3.02 -2.63 -3.69
CA SER A 82 -4.04 -3.65 -3.44
C SER A 82 -5.18 -3.58 -4.45
N ILE A 83 -5.61 -4.75 -4.91
CA ILE A 83 -6.84 -4.95 -5.69
C ILE A 83 -8.04 -4.95 -4.74
N ARG A 84 -7.84 -5.46 -3.52
CA ARG A 84 -8.80 -5.40 -2.44
C ARG A 84 -8.10 -5.12 -1.11
N GLU A 85 -8.64 -4.16 -0.36
CA GLU A 85 -8.12 -3.78 0.96
C GLU A 85 -9.26 -3.23 1.85
N PRO A 86 -9.92 -4.05 2.66
CA PRO A 86 -11.09 -3.63 3.43
C PRO A 86 -10.87 -2.40 4.30
N LEU A 87 -9.68 -2.23 4.90
CA LEU A 87 -9.33 -1.04 5.66
C LEU A 87 -7.94 -0.49 5.31
N GLY A 88 -6.91 -1.35 5.25
CA GLY A 88 -5.54 -0.92 5.03
C GLY A 88 -4.76 -0.65 6.32
N ASN A 89 -4.78 -1.59 7.26
CA ASN A 89 -4.05 -1.46 8.53
C ASN A 89 -2.58 -1.08 8.34
N VAL A 90 -1.94 -1.54 7.27
CA VAL A 90 -0.55 -1.19 6.95
C VAL A 90 -0.36 0.31 6.70
N CYS A 91 -1.39 1.02 6.21
CA CYS A 91 -1.37 2.47 6.05
C CYS A 91 -1.40 3.18 7.41
N ILE A 92 -2.14 2.63 8.39
CA ILE A 92 -2.15 3.12 9.77
C ILE A 92 -0.76 2.92 10.40
N GLU A 93 -0.19 1.71 10.26
CA GLU A 93 1.16 1.39 10.74
C GLU A 93 2.22 2.32 10.12
N ALA A 94 2.14 2.60 8.83
CA ALA A 94 3.02 3.54 8.14
C ALA A 94 2.88 4.97 8.71
N GLY A 95 1.64 5.43 8.92
CA GLY A 95 1.37 6.73 9.52
C GLY A 95 1.95 6.85 10.94
N LEU A 96 1.83 5.81 11.77
CA LEU A 96 2.46 5.78 13.09
C LEU A 96 3.99 5.90 13.03
N CYS A 97 4.61 5.33 11.98
CA CYS A 97 6.04 5.39 11.72
C CYS A 97 6.48 6.64 10.96
N LYS A 98 5.59 7.57 10.61
CA LYS A 98 5.84 8.72 9.75
C LYS A 98 6.41 8.32 8.38
N VAL A 99 5.86 7.28 7.79
CA VAL A 99 6.19 6.81 6.45
C VAL A 99 5.07 7.22 5.49
N PRO A 100 5.36 7.97 4.43
CA PRO A 100 4.35 8.36 3.45
C PRO A 100 3.85 7.13 2.67
N VAL A 101 2.63 7.21 2.17
CA VAL A 101 1.93 6.11 1.50
C VAL A 101 1.48 6.51 0.11
N LEU A 102 1.74 5.62 -0.86
CA LEU A 102 1.13 5.61 -2.19
C LEU A 102 0.30 4.33 -2.32
N ALA A 103 -1.00 4.45 -2.57
CA ALA A 103 -1.90 3.30 -2.51
C ALA A 103 -2.96 3.29 -3.63
N SER A 104 -3.61 2.15 -3.80
CA SER A 104 -4.82 2.04 -4.62
C SER A 104 -5.97 2.84 -4.00
N ASN A 105 -6.72 3.54 -4.85
CA ASN A 105 -7.99 4.16 -4.46
C ASN A 105 -9.11 3.12 -4.51
N ILE A 106 -9.20 2.27 -3.48
CA ILE A 106 -10.11 1.13 -3.44
C ILE A 106 -10.55 0.85 -2.00
N ASP A 107 -11.76 0.31 -1.85
CA ASP A 107 -12.35 -0.13 -0.58
C ASP A 107 -12.15 0.91 0.55
N GLY A 108 -11.59 0.51 1.70
CA GLY A 108 -11.40 1.36 2.88
C GLY A 108 -10.09 2.17 2.90
N ILE A 109 -9.19 2.04 1.93
CA ILE A 109 -7.93 2.82 1.92
C ILE A 109 -8.17 4.33 2.01
N PRO A 110 -9.16 4.93 1.30
CA PRO A 110 -9.42 6.38 1.36
C PRO A 110 -9.93 6.88 2.71
N GLU A 111 -10.37 6.00 3.60
CA GLU A 111 -10.69 6.39 4.99
C GLU A 111 -9.42 6.83 5.75
N ILE A 112 -8.28 6.20 5.43
CA ILE A 112 -6.98 6.48 6.05
C ILE A 112 -6.21 7.53 5.25
N ILE A 113 -6.07 7.30 3.93
CA ILE A 113 -5.29 8.15 3.03
C ILE A 113 -6.21 9.15 2.33
N GLU A 114 -5.98 10.43 2.59
CA GLU A 114 -6.60 11.54 1.87
C GLU A 114 -5.68 11.96 0.73
N ASN A 115 -6.17 11.81 -0.51
CA ASN A 115 -5.38 11.99 -1.72
C ASN A 115 -4.78 13.40 -1.81
N TYR A 116 -3.48 13.51 -2.07
CA TYR A 116 -2.67 14.74 -2.11
C TYR A 116 -2.61 15.52 -0.79
N VAL A 117 -3.13 14.97 0.31
CA VAL A 117 -3.08 15.58 1.65
C VAL A 117 -2.25 14.75 2.61
N THR A 118 -2.57 13.47 2.79
CA THR A 118 -1.88 12.56 3.71
C THR A 118 -1.12 11.45 2.99
N GLY A 119 -1.16 11.44 1.66
CA GLY A 119 -0.54 10.47 0.78
C GLY A 119 -1.08 10.62 -0.63
N GLU A 120 -0.79 9.67 -1.51
CA GLU A 120 -1.36 9.64 -2.85
C GLU A 120 -2.15 8.37 -3.11
N LEU A 121 -3.26 8.52 -3.84
CA LEU A 121 -4.13 7.44 -4.26
C LEU A 121 -4.15 7.34 -5.78
N ILE A 122 -4.02 6.12 -6.31
CA ILE A 122 -4.13 5.83 -7.74
C ILE A 122 -5.40 5.01 -7.97
N LYS A 123 -6.25 5.45 -8.89
CA LYS A 123 -7.45 4.70 -9.27
C LYS A 123 -7.05 3.44 -10.05
N PRO A 124 -7.51 2.24 -9.66
CA PRO A 124 -7.34 1.04 -10.46
C PRO A 124 -8.14 1.15 -11.76
N THR A 125 -7.47 0.97 -12.91
CA THR A 125 -8.08 1.16 -14.24
C THR A 125 -7.78 0.03 -15.22
N LYS A 126 -6.90 -0.90 -14.85
CA LYS A 126 -6.50 -2.00 -15.74
C LYS A 126 -7.16 -3.31 -15.33
N PRO A 127 -7.55 -4.14 -16.29
CA PRO A 127 -7.96 -5.52 -16.00
C PRO A 127 -6.82 -6.29 -15.32
N ILE A 128 -7.19 -7.22 -14.47
CA ILE A 128 -6.23 -8.10 -13.79
C ILE A 128 -5.85 -9.21 -14.77
N THR A 129 -4.61 -9.20 -15.22
CA THR A 129 -4.08 -10.19 -16.18
C THR A 129 -3.14 -11.21 -15.53
N PHE A 130 -2.82 -11.03 -14.24
CA PHE A 130 -1.93 -11.92 -13.52
C PHE A 130 -2.63 -13.25 -13.20
N GLU A 131 -2.12 -14.34 -13.76
CA GLU A 131 -2.61 -15.67 -13.45
C GLU A 131 -2.30 -16.05 -12.01
N THR A 132 -3.30 -16.51 -11.29
CA THR A 132 -3.15 -16.98 -9.91
C THR A 132 -2.72 -18.45 -9.87
N THR A 133 -2.10 -18.87 -8.78
CA THR A 133 -1.89 -20.29 -8.50
C THR A 133 -3.13 -20.89 -7.82
N VAL A 134 -3.30 -22.20 -7.88
CA VAL A 134 -4.45 -22.90 -7.30
C VAL A 134 -4.61 -22.60 -5.81
N ASP A 135 -3.48 -22.46 -5.10
CA ASP A 135 -3.46 -22.19 -3.65
C ASP A 135 -3.51 -20.70 -3.30
N ALA A 136 -3.58 -19.80 -4.31
CA ALA A 136 -3.64 -18.37 -4.06
C ALA A 136 -5.04 -17.96 -3.62
N MET A 137 -5.11 -16.94 -2.76
CA MET A 137 -6.38 -16.32 -2.44
C MET A 137 -7.03 -15.80 -3.72
N PRO A 138 -8.27 -16.17 -4.00
CA PRO A 138 -8.95 -15.75 -5.22
C PRO A 138 -9.14 -14.23 -5.25
N ILE A 139 -9.22 -13.69 -6.45
CA ILE A 139 -9.68 -12.32 -6.67
C ILE A 139 -11.14 -12.26 -6.21
N PRO A 140 -11.53 -11.25 -5.42
CA PRO A 140 -12.91 -11.07 -5.02
C PRO A 140 -13.81 -10.84 -6.24
N GLU A 141 -15.05 -11.23 -6.15
CA GLU A 141 -16.03 -10.96 -7.20
C GLU A 141 -16.30 -9.45 -7.35
N TYR A 142 -16.33 -8.73 -6.23
CA TYR A 142 -16.57 -7.29 -6.16
C TYR A 142 -15.61 -6.61 -5.18
N VAL A 143 -15.42 -5.32 -5.43
CA VAL A 143 -14.75 -4.35 -4.56
C VAL A 143 -15.62 -3.10 -4.45
N VAL A 144 -15.34 -2.21 -3.51
CA VAL A 144 -16.06 -0.95 -3.36
C VAL A 144 -15.29 0.15 -4.09
N ASP A 145 -15.94 0.85 -5.03
CA ASP A 145 -15.45 2.13 -5.53
C ASP A 145 -15.70 3.20 -4.45
N PRO A 146 -14.66 3.78 -3.84
CA PRO A 146 -14.83 4.71 -2.74
C PRO A 146 -15.45 6.05 -3.15
N THR A 147 -15.47 6.37 -4.45
CA THR A 147 -16.08 7.60 -4.96
C THR A 147 -17.59 7.48 -5.08
N THR A 148 -18.06 6.35 -5.60
CA THR A 148 -19.49 6.10 -5.81
C THR A 148 -20.15 5.34 -4.68
N GLN A 149 -19.37 4.74 -3.78
CA GLN A 149 -19.80 3.84 -2.70
C GLN A 149 -20.57 2.61 -3.23
N GLN A 150 -20.28 2.21 -4.47
CA GLN A 150 -20.93 1.08 -5.12
C GLN A 150 -19.96 -0.08 -5.34
N LEU A 151 -20.53 -1.27 -5.44
CA LEU A 151 -19.77 -2.45 -5.83
C LEU A 151 -19.40 -2.35 -7.31
N CYS A 152 -18.13 -2.66 -7.60
CA CYS A 152 -17.61 -2.70 -8.96
C CYS A 152 -16.70 -3.91 -9.16
N SER A 153 -16.43 -4.25 -10.42
CA SER A 153 -15.46 -5.30 -10.74
C SER A 153 -14.07 -4.93 -10.27
N PRO A 154 -13.31 -5.86 -9.71
CA PRO A 154 -11.95 -5.60 -9.28
C PRO A 154 -11.04 -5.27 -10.48
N MET A 155 -10.23 -4.24 -10.31
CA MET A 155 -9.25 -3.75 -11.27
C MET A 155 -7.90 -3.59 -10.57
N GLN A 156 -6.82 -3.51 -11.35
CA GLN A 156 -5.49 -3.19 -10.83
C GLN A 156 -5.03 -1.79 -11.27
N ILE A 157 -4.09 -1.22 -10.54
CA ILE A 157 -3.39 0.02 -10.95
C ILE A 157 -2.64 -0.25 -12.26
N ASP A 158 -2.52 0.78 -13.12
CA ASP A 158 -1.60 0.73 -14.25
C ASP A 158 -0.15 0.74 -13.74
N PRO A 159 0.67 -0.29 -14.05
CA PRO A 159 2.06 -0.35 -13.59
C PRO A 159 2.91 0.84 -14.04
N SER A 160 2.65 1.39 -15.22
CA SER A 160 3.38 2.57 -15.72
C SER A 160 3.02 3.83 -14.92
N GLU A 161 1.74 4.05 -14.60
CA GLU A 161 1.31 5.15 -13.74
C GLU A 161 1.91 5.01 -12.34
N LEU A 162 1.91 3.79 -11.78
CA LEU A 162 2.52 3.53 -10.48
C LEU A 162 4.01 3.87 -10.47
N ALA A 163 4.73 3.50 -11.54
CA ALA A 163 6.14 3.82 -11.70
C ALA A 163 6.39 5.34 -11.78
N ASP A 164 5.58 6.07 -12.55
CA ASP A 164 5.70 7.51 -12.69
C ASP A 164 5.45 8.24 -11.36
N ARG A 165 4.45 7.80 -10.58
CA ARG A 165 4.19 8.34 -9.24
C ARG A 165 5.35 8.07 -8.28
N ILE A 166 5.88 6.84 -8.25
CA ILE A 166 7.05 6.50 -7.43
C ILE A 166 8.25 7.36 -7.85
N SER A 167 8.50 7.52 -9.14
CA SER A 167 9.59 8.35 -9.65
C SER A 167 9.45 9.81 -9.25
N THR A 168 8.27 10.39 -9.40
CA THR A 168 7.98 11.78 -9.03
C THR A 168 8.17 11.99 -7.53
N LEU A 169 7.59 11.13 -6.69
CA LEU A 169 7.71 11.21 -5.24
C LEU A 169 9.16 11.03 -4.76
N SER A 170 9.95 10.20 -5.44
CA SER A 170 11.37 10.01 -5.08
C SER A 170 12.22 11.27 -5.25
N GLN A 171 11.74 12.24 -6.03
CA GLN A 171 12.41 13.51 -6.31
C GLN A 171 11.88 14.67 -5.46
N ASP A 172 10.84 14.44 -4.64
CA ASP A 172 10.16 15.46 -3.85
C ASP A 172 10.15 15.09 -2.34
N PRO A 173 11.31 15.22 -1.65
CA PRO A 173 11.41 14.87 -0.23
C PRO A 173 10.57 15.79 0.66
N GLU A 174 10.27 17.01 0.23
CA GLU A 174 9.42 17.93 0.98
C GLU A 174 7.98 17.44 1.00
N ARG A 175 7.44 17.05 -0.14
CA ARG A 175 6.09 16.46 -0.26
C ARG A 175 5.97 15.19 0.55
N LEU A 176 6.96 14.29 0.48
CA LEU A 176 6.99 13.06 1.30
C LEU A 176 6.93 13.37 2.79
N SER A 177 7.71 14.35 3.25
CA SER A 177 7.71 14.78 4.65
C SER A 177 6.35 15.36 5.08
N GLN A 178 5.72 16.18 4.23
CA GLN A 178 4.40 16.74 4.49
C GLN A 178 3.33 15.64 4.60
N TYR A 179 3.34 14.67 3.68
CA TYR A 179 2.43 13.52 3.73
C TYR A 179 2.62 12.71 5.00
N ALA A 180 3.86 12.40 5.36
CA ALA A 180 4.20 11.64 6.55
C ALA A 180 3.69 12.29 7.84
N GLU A 181 3.91 13.60 8.00
CA GLU A 181 3.46 14.34 9.19
C GLU A 181 1.92 14.46 9.26
N LYS A 182 1.27 14.74 8.13
CA LYS A 182 -0.19 14.83 8.08
C LYS A 182 -0.84 13.47 8.32
N LEU A 183 -0.31 12.39 7.71
CA LEU A 183 -0.79 11.03 7.95
C LEU A 183 -0.61 10.64 9.41
N HIS A 184 0.54 10.94 10.00
CA HIS A 184 0.81 10.67 11.42
C HIS A 184 -0.23 11.34 12.32
N LYS A 185 -0.53 12.61 12.10
CA LYS A 185 -1.58 13.34 12.84
C LYS A 185 -2.94 12.69 12.67
N LYS A 186 -3.30 12.34 11.42
CA LYS A 186 -4.60 11.69 11.14
C LYS A 186 -4.73 10.36 11.88
N VAL A 187 -3.74 9.46 11.74
CA VAL A 187 -3.84 8.12 12.34
C VAL A 187 -3.82 8.17 13.87
N THR A 188 -3.02 9.07 14.46
CA THR A 188 -2.94 9.22 15.92
C THR A 188 -4.26 9.73 16.50
N ASN A 189 -4.93 10.64 15.81
CA ASN A 189 -6.17 11.25 16.29
C ASN A 189 -7.40 10.36 16.03
N TYR A 190 -7.47 9.71 14.85
CA TYR A 190 -8.71 9.05 14.41
C TYR A 190 -8.69 7.53 14.53
N PHE A 191 -7.50 6.89 14.55
CA PHE A 191 -7.37 5.43 14.62
C PHE A 191 -6.78 4.95 15.96
N SER A 192 -7.03 5.71 17.04
CA SER A 192 -6.58 5.31 18.38
C SER A 192 -7.59 4.39 19.08
N ILE A 193 -7.07 3.42 19.86
CA ILE A 193 -7.89 2.50 20.63
C ILE A 193 -8.76 3.24 21.67
N SER A 194 -8.24 4.34 22.21
CA SER A 194 -8.95 5.18 23.19
C SER A 194 -10.19 5.83 22.58
N ARG A 195 -10.09 6.34 21.34
CA ARG A 195 -11.23 6.87 20.61
C ARG A 195 -12.26 5.78 20.31
N TYR A 196 -11.81 4.65 19.77
CA TYR A 196 -12.67 3.50 19.47
C TYR A 196 -13.46 3.05 20.71
N ALA A 197 -12.79 2.87 21.85
CA ALA A 197 -13.45 2.46 23.09
C ALA A 197 -14.47 3.50 23.59
N LYS A 198 -14.17 4.80 23.44
CA LYS A 198 -15.09 5.88 23.80
C LYS A 198 -16.34 5.88 22.91
N GLU A 199 -16.18 5.78 21.61
CA GLU A 199 -17.30 5.77 20.65
C GLU A 199 -18.16 4.51 20.83
N LEU A 200 -17.55 3.35 21.01
CA LEU A 200 -18.27 2.11 21.29
C LEU A 200 -19.09 2.19 22.58
N ARG A 201 -18.52 2.77 23.62
CA ARG A 201 -19.25 2.99 24.89
C ARG A 201 -20.49 3.88 24.69
N ILE A 202 -20.39 4.94 23.88
CA ILE A 202 -21.53 5.82 23.58
C ILE A 202 -22.63 5.04 22.87
N ILE A 203 -22.28 4.21 21.89
CA ILE A 203 -23.24 3.36 21.17
C ILE A 203 -23.98 2.43 22.14
N TYR A 204 -23.25 1.73 23.01
CA TYR A 204 -23.88 0.84 23.99
C TYR A 204 -24.80 1.58 24.96
N LEU A 205 -24.43 2.74 25.46
CA LEU A 205 -25.26 3.54 26.35
C LEU A 205 -26.56 3.99 25.70
N ASN A 206 -26.51 4.36 24.40
CA ASN A 206 -27.69 4.78 23.64
C ASN A 206 -28.62 3.60 23.27
N LEU A 207 -28.13 2.36 23.25
CA LEU A 207 -28.96 1.17 23.02
C LEU A 207 -29.64 0.64 24.29
N THR A 208 -29.19 1.07 25.47
CA THR A 208 -29.71 0.65 26.78
C THR A 208 -30.60 1.71 27.46
N SER A 209 -30.77 2.87 26.83
CA SER A 209 -31.68 3.95 27.23
C SER A 209 -32.98 3.87 26.43
#